data_83202d253bb8d6565711b2dfbb882c08
#
_entry.id   83202d253bb8d6565711b2dfbb882c08
#
_cell.length_a   1.000
_cell.length_b   1.000
_cell.length_c   1.000
_cell.angle_alpha   90.00
_cell.angle_beta   90.00
_cell.angle_gamma   90.00
#
_symmetry.space_group_name_H-M   'P 1'
#
loop_
_entity.id
_entity.type
_entity.pdbx_description
1 polymer ?
#
loop_
_entity_poly.entity_id
_entity_poly.type
_entity_poly.pdbx_seq_one_letter_code
_entity_poly.pdbx_strand_id
1 'polypeptide(L)'
;MSNYSIHFSPTGGTKKVADILARALEGVWQEVDLCRENEAMTLTGADLCLVSVPSYGGRVPAVAVERLRRISGGGAKAILVCVYGNREWDDTLTELQDVLEALGFVCAAAVAAVAEHSMFRQYAAGRPDADDARELAAFAGKLREKLEGGVFGPIEMPGKHGDYKP
;
A
#
# COMPACT_ATOMS: atom_id res chain seq x y z
N MET A 1 -7.01 9.51 16.82
CA MET A 1 -6.41 9.30 15.48
C MET A 1 -5.22 8.36 15.61
N SER A 2 -5.23 7.30 14.85
CA SER A 2 -4.15 6.31 14.82
C SER A 2 -3.63 6.11 13.40
N ASN A 3 -2.35 5.77 13.28
CA ASN A 3 -1.73 5.44 12.01
C ASN A 3 -1.40 3.95 11.99
N TYR A 4 -1.74 3.28 10.90
CA TYR A 4 -1.51 1.85 10.72
C TYR A 4 -0.70 1.59 9.46
N SER A 5 0.36 0.80 9.58
CA SER A 5 1.10 0.26 8.44
C SER A 5 0.65 -1.19 8.24
N ILE A 6 -0.26 -1.36 7.30
CA ILE A 6 -0.85 -2.66 6.95
C ILE A 6 -0.08 -3.20 5.74
N HIS A 7 0.63 -4.29 5.88
CA HIS A 7 1.49 -4.80 4.82
C HIS A 7 1.45 -6.31 4.67
N PHE A 8 1.65 -6.76 3.43
CA PHE A 8 1.90 -8.15 3.09
C PHE A 8 3.31 -8.24 2.50
N SER A 9 4.26 -8.82 3.24
CA SER A 9 5.67 -8.81 2.87
C SER A 9 6.38 -10.13 3.21
N PRO A 10 6.11 -11.21 2.43
CA PRO A 10 6.71 -12.52 2.71
C PRO A 10 8.24 -12.53 2.66
N THR A 11 8.86 -11.68 1.84
CA THR A 11 10.31 -11.63 1.64
C THR A 11 10.97 -10.34 2.14
N GLY A 12 10.20 -9.41 2.72
CA GLY A 12 10.70 -8.19 3.34
C GLY A 12 10.76 -6.95 2.44
N GLY A 13 10.66 -7.09 1.11
CA GLY A 13 10.76 -5.96 0.18
C GLY A 13 9.64 -4.94 0.34
N THR A 14 8.41 -5.40 0.42
CA THR A 14 7.24 -4.54 0.64
C THR A 14 7.32 -3.81 1.97
N LYS A 15 7.74 -4.50 3.03
CA LYS A 15 7.91 -3.89 4.36
C LYS A 15 8.98 -2.80 4.34
N LYS A 16 10.08 -2.99 3.63
CA LYS A 16 11.13 -1.95 3.51
C LYS A 16 10.57 -0.67 2.91
N VAL A 17 9.78 -0.76 1.86
CA VAL A 17 9.13 0.40 1.23
C VAL A 17 8.14 1.04 2.21
N ALA A 18 7.31 0.25 2.86
CA ALA A 18 6.35 0.74 3.84
C ALA A 18 7.03 1.48 5.00
N ASP A 19 8.14 0.94 5.52
CA ASP A 19 8.90 1.55 6.60
C ASP A 19 9.53 2.89 6.19
N ILE A 20 10.04 2.99 4.96
CA ILE A 20 10.58 4.25 4.41
C ILE A 20 9.47 5.32 4.36
N LEU A 21 8.30 4.96 3.83
CA LEU A 21 7.16 5.88 3.76
C LEU A 21 6.66 6.28 5.13
N ALA A 22 6.52 5.34 6.05
CA ALA A 22 6.06 5.63 7.42
C ALA A 22 6.99 6.60 8.15
N ARG A 23 8.31 6.42 8.02
CA ARG A 23 9.29 7.35 8.59
C ARG A 23 9.18 8.73 7.97
N ALA A 24 9.03 8.82 6.65
CA ALA A 24 8.93 10.09 5.94
C ALA A 24 7.62 10.83 6.25
N LEU A 25 6.53 10.09 6.52
CA LEU A 25 5.25 10.65 6.95
C LEU A 25 5.25 11.07 8.43
N GLU A 26 6.23 10.62 9.18
CA GLU A 26 6.36 10.88 10.61
C GLU A 26 5.22 10.26 11.44
N GLY A 27 5.29 10.44 12.75
CA GLY A 27 4.28 9.91 13.68
C GLY A 27 4.57 8.48 14.14
N VAL A 28 3.66 7.95 14.93
CA VAL A 28 3.72 6.58 15.46
C VAL A 28 2.82 5.69 14.61
N TRP A 29 3.39 4.62 14.07
CA TRP A 29 2.69 3.67 13.21
C TRP A 29 2.56 2.32 13.90
N GLN A 30 1.34 1.80 13.96
CA GLN A 30 1.07 0.45 14.42
C GLN A 30 1.16 -0.50 13.22
N GLU A 31 1.91 -1.58 13.35
CA GLU A 31 2.06 -2.57 12.28
C GLU A 31 0.95 -3.61 12.28
N VAL A 32 0.43 -3.91 11.10
CA VAL A 32 -0.48 -5.02 10.84
C VAL A 32 0.16 -5.89 9.75
N ASP A 33 0.70 -7.03 10.15
CA ASP A 33 1.38 -7.97 9.26
C ASP A 33 0.38 -8.97 8.67
N LEU A 34 0.03 -8.80 7.41
CA LEU A 34 -0.91 -9.68 6.71
C LEU A 34 -0.34 -11.06 6.36
N CYS A 35 0.97 -11.29 6.56
CA CYS A 35 1.54 -12.63 6.46
C CYS A 35 1.12 -13.53 7.61
N ARG A 36 0.64 -12.94 8.70
CA ARG A 36 0.09 -13.65 9.85
C ARG A 36 -1.42 -13.51 9.88
N GLU A 37 -2.09 -14.44 10.53
CA GLU A 37 -3.51 -14.26 10.80
C GLU A 37 -3.69 -13.03 11.69
N ASN A 38 -4.56 -12.14 11.26
CA ASN A 38 -4.92 -10.95 12.00
C ASN A 38 -6.34 -11.09 12.57
N GLU A 39 -6.57 -10.47 13.70
CA GLU A 39 -7.90 -10.34 14.28
C GLU A 39 -8.73 -9.34 13.49
N ALA A 40 -10.03 -9.43 13.61
CA ALA A 40 -10.94 -8.46 13.03
C ALA A 40 -10.66 -7.07 13.63
N MET A 41 -10.55 -6.07 12.77
CA MET A 41 -10.30 -4.68 13.17
C MET A 41 -11.39 -3.78 12.62
N THR A 42 -11.79 -2.79 13.40
CA THR A 42 -12.69 -1.72 12.97
C THR A 42 -11.97 -0.39 13.12
N LEU A 43 -11.80 0.30 12.00
CA LEU A 43 -11.17 1.61 11.94
C LEU A 43 -12.22 2.72 11.85
N THR A 44 -11.78 3.96 11.92
CA THR A 44 -12.64 5.13 11.86
C THR A 44 -12.11 6.14 10.84
N GLY A 45 -12.92 7.10 10.46
CA GLY A 45 -12.52 8.19 9.55
C GLY A 45 -11.38 9.07 10.07
N ALA A 46 -11.04 8.96 11.36
CA ALA A 46 -9.89 9.66 11.94
C ALA A 46 -8.55 8.92 11.72
N ASP A 47 -8.59 7.66 11.30
CA ASP A 47 -7.41 6.84 11.14
C ASP A 47 -6.77 6.99 9.76
N LEU A 48 -5.46 6.81 9.70
CA LEU A 48 -4.67 6.83 8.47
C LEU A 48 -3.95 5.50 8.29
N CYS A 49 -4.04 4.93 7.11
CA CYS A 49 -3.43 3.63 6.80
C CYS A 49 -2.49 3.73 5.60
N LEU A 50 -1.30 3.15 5.74
CA LEU A 50 -0.48 2.71 4.63
C LEU A 50 -0.86 1.26 4.34
N VAL A 51 -1.35 0.97 3.14
CA VAL A 51 -1.67 -0.41 2.76
C VAL A 51 -0.72 -0.81 1.64
N SER A 52 0.23 -1.67 1.98
CA SER A 52 1.37 -2.01 1.13
C SER A 52 1.34 -3.48 0.75
N VAL A 53 1.29 -3.75 -0.56
CA VAL A 53 1.25 -5.10 -1.11
C VAL A 53 2.24 -5.24 -2.26
N PRO A 54 2.79 -6.45 -2.47
CA PRO A 54 3.56 -6.72 -3.68
C PRO A 54 2.62 -6.98 -4.86
N SER A 55 3.14 -6.84 -6.07
CA SER A 55 2.46 -7.27 -7.29
C SER A 55 2.87 -8.70 -7.63
N TYR A 56 1.94 -9.63 -7.57
CA TYR A 56 2.15 -11.03 -7.96
C TYR A 56 1.39 -11.29 -9.27
N GLY A 57 2.14 -11.43 -10.36
CA GLY A 57 1.55 -11.60 -11.69
C GLY A 57 0.66 -10.43 -12.10
N GLY A 58 0.93 -9.23 -11.64
CA GLY A 58 0.11 -8.04 -11.91
C GLY A 58 -1.14 -7.91 -11.02
N ARG A 59 -1.24 -8.70 -9.97
CA ARG A 59 -2.40 -8.78 -9.09
C ARG A 59 -2.00 -8.64 -7.62
N VAL A 60 -2.96 -8.24 -6.78
CA VAL A 60 -2.81 -8.33 -5.33
C VAL A 60 -2.76 -9.81 -4.93
N PRO A 61 -1.81 -10.23 -4.08
CA PRO A 61 -1.79 -11.62 -3.60
C PRO A 61 -3.13 -12.01 -2.95
N ALA A 62 -3.67 -13.17 -3.33
CA ALA A 62 -4.98 -13.61 -2.85
C ALA A 62 -5.06 -13.71 -1.33
N VAL A 63 -3.97 -14.14 -0.67
CA VAL A 63 -3.89 -14.21 0.79
C VAL A 63 -3.98 -12.81 1.41
N ALA A 64 -3.36 -11.81 0.80
CA ALA A 64 -3.44 -10.43 1.28
C ALA A 64 -4.89 -9.91 1.21
N VAL A 65 -5.59 -10.17 0.10
CA VAL A 65 -7.01 -9.80 -0.04
C VAL A 65 -7.86 -10.47 1.05
N GLU A 66 -7.68 -11.75 1.27
CA GLU A 66 -8.39 -12.51 2.30
C GLU A 66 -8.19 -11.92 3.69
N ARG A 67 -6.94 -11.56 4.02
CA ARG A 67 -6.60 -10.96 5.32
C ARG A 67 -7.13 -9.54 5.46
N LEU A 68 -7.09 -8.73 4.39
CA LEU A 68 -7.66 -7.38 4.38
C LEU A 68 -9.17 -7.39 4.66
N ARG A 69 -9.88 -8.42 4.23
CA ARG A 69 -11.34 -8.54 4.46
C ARG A 69 -11.73 -8.63 5.93
N ARG A 70 -10.79 -8.86 6.83
CA ARG A 70 -11.01 -8.83 8.28
C ARG A 70 -10.98 -7.42 8.86
N ILE A 71 -10.65 -6.42 8.04
CA ILE A 71 -10.54 -5.02 8.47
C ILE A 71 -11.72 -4.24 7.89
N SER A 72 -12.50 -3.62 8.79
CA SER A 72 -13.52 -2.66 8.39
C SER A 72 -12.89 -1.26 8.36
N GLY A 73 -12.89 -0.62 7.19
CA GLY A 73 -12.24 0.66 6.98
C GLY A 73 -12.91 1.82 7.72
N GLY A 74 -14.23 1.80 7.85
CA GLY A 74 -14.97 2.82 8.62
C GLY A 74 -14.74 4.27 8.19
N GLY A 75 -14.35 4.49 6.94
CA GLY A 75 -13.98 5.81 6.43
C GLY A 75 -12.52 6.18 6.66
N ALA A 76 -11.67 5.29 7.17
CA ALA A 76 -10.24 5.52 7.34
C ALA A 76 -9.59 5.85 5.98
N LYS A 77 -8.63 6.77 6.00
CA LYS A 77 -7.89 7.16 4.81
C LYS A 77 -6.81 6.14 4.51
N ALA A 78 -6.75 5.70 3.27
CA ALA A 78 -5.75 4.73 2.82
C ALA A 78 -4.83 5.33 1.77
N ILE A 79 -3.53 5.13 1.99
CA ILE A 79 -2.48 5.36 1.02
C ILE A 79 -2.10 3.99 0.46
N LEU A 80 -2.33 3.77 -0.82
CA LEU A 80 -2.09 2.50 -1.48
C LEU A 80 -0.65 2.43 -1.95
N VAL A 81 0.04 1.36 -1.60
CA VAL A 81 1.42 1.12 -2.00
C VAL A 81 1.53 -0.23 -2.71
N CYS A 82 1.92 -0.18 -3.96
CA CYS A 82 2.24 -1.38 -4.73
C CYS A 82 3.75 -1.49 -4.87
N VAL A 83 4.30 -2.62 -4.46
CA VAL A 83 5.75 -2.89 -4.57
C VAL A 83 5.97 -3.97 -5.63
N TYR A 84 6.81 -3.66 -6.60
CA TYR A 84 7.06 -4.54 -7.74
C TYR A 84 8.56 -4.66 -8.04
N GLY A 85 8.95 -5.71 -8.75
CA GLY A 85 10.34 -6.02 -9.07
C GLY A 85 10.85 -5.36 -10.36
N ASN A 86 10.45 -4.12 -10.64
CA ASN A 86 10.83 -3.34 -11.81
C ASN A 86 10.42 -3.98 -13.18
N ARG A 87 9.28 -4.68 -13.17
CA ARG A 87 8.61 -5.13 -14.40
C ARG A 87 7.36 -4.27 -14.58
N GLU A 88 6.20 -4.81 -14.31
CA GLU A 88 4.95 -4.05 -14.30
C GLU A 88 4.13 -4.42 -13.07
N TRP A 89 3.30 -3.50 -12.61
CA TRP A 89 2.35 -3.79 -11.53
C TRP A 89 0.94 -4.08 -12.06
N ASP A 90 0.74 -3.93 -13.39
CA ASP A 90 -0.52 -4.22 -14.09
C ASP A 90 -1.75 -3.71 -13.31
N ASP A 91 -2.62 -4.63 -12.90
CA ASP A 91 -3.88 -4.30 -12.24
C ASP A 91 -3.79 -4.19 -10.70
N THR A 92 -2.60 -4.34 -10.11
CA THR A 92 -2.44 -4.46 -8.66
C THR A 92 -3.03 -3.27 -7.90
N LEU A 93 -2.71 -2.03 -8.31
CA LEU A 93 -3.23 -0.84 -7.64
C LEU A 93 -4.73 -0.67 -7.84
N THR A 94 -5.25 -0.97 -9.02
CA THR A 94 -6.68 -0.90 -9.32
C THR A 94 -7.46 -1.92 -8.48
N GLU A 95 -6.98 -3.14 -8.40
CA GLU A 95 -7.57 -4.17 -7.56
C GLU A 95 -7.51 -3.80 -6.08
N LEU A 96 -6.38 -3.29 -5.60
CA LEU A 96 -6.23 -2.86 -4.22
C LEU A 96 -7.21 -1.73 -3.88
N GLN A 97 -7.40 -0.77 -4.77
CA GLN A 97 -8.40 0.28 -4.61
C GLN A 97 -9.80 -0.32 -4.47
N ASP A 98 -10.19 -1.22 -5.37
CA ASP A 98 -11.51 -1.85 -5.33
C ASP A 98 -11.74 -2.62 -4.04
N VAL A 99 -10.75 -3.37 -3.59
CA VAL A 99 -10.82 -4.13 -2.32
C VAL A 99 -10.99 -3.17 -1.14
N LEU A 100 -10.18 -2.14 -1.05
CA LEU A 100 -10.21 -1.20 0.08
C LEU A 100 -11.50 -0.38 0.11
N GLU A 101 -11.98 0.10 -1.03
CA GLU A 101 -13.24 0.83 -1.09
C GLU A 101 -14.43 -0.05 -0.68
N ALA A 102 -14.45 -1.31 -1.09
CA ALA A 102 -15.46 -2.27 -0.67
C ALA A 102 -15.44 -2.54 0.85
N LEU A 103 -14.28 -2.36 1.48
CA LEU A 103 -14.11 -2.49 2.94
C LEU A 103 -14.39 -1.19 3.70
N GLY A 104 -14.74 -0.11 3.01
CA GLY A 104 -15.11 1.16 3.61
C GLY A 104 -13.96 2.15 3.80
N PHE A 105 -12.80 1.92 3.20
CA PHE A 105 -11.71 2.89 3.20
C PHE A 105 -11.98 4.02 2.19
N VAL A 106 -11.38 5.17 2.46
CA VAL A 106 -11.27 6.28 1.50
C VAL A 106 -9.86 6.27 0.92
N CYS A 107 -9.71 5.91 -0.34
CA CYS A 107 -8.42 5.86 -1.00
C CYS A 107 -7.95 7.29 -1.33
N ALA A 108 -6.93 7.76 -0.61
CA ALA A 108 -6.46 9.14 -0.65
C ALA A 108 -5.30 9.35 -1.62
N ALA A 109 -4.47 8.34 -1.81
CA ALA A 109 -3.31 8.40 -2.70
C ALA A 109 -2.82 7.00 -3.03
N ALA A 110 -1.99 6.89 -4.07
CA ALA A 110 -1.37 5.62 -4.46
C ALA A 110 0.05 5.86 -4.98
N VAL A 111 0.93 4.90 -4.74
CA VAL A 111 2.29 4.88 -5.26
C VAL A 111 2.71 3.47 -5.63
N ALA A 112 3.44 3.36 -6.74
CA ALA A 112 4.14 2.15 -7.12
C ALA A 112 5.63 2.32 -6.84
N ALA A 113 6.24 1.40 -6.12
CA ALA A 113 7.64 1.47 -5.74
C ALA A 113 8.38 0.18 -6.10
N VAL A 114 9.68 0.31 -6.36
CA VAL A 114 10.52 -0.80 -6.78
C VAL A 114 11.22 -1.43 -5.57
N ALA A 115 11.21 -2.76 -5.53
CA ALA A 115 12.03 -3.55 -4.61
C ALA A 115 12.59 -4.76 -5.34
N GLU A 116 13.58 -5.42 -4.75
CA GLU A 116 14.14 -6.65 -5.31
C GLU A 116 13.03 -7.69 -5.54
N HIS A 117 13.01 -8.29 -6.73
CA HIS A 117 12.00 -9.29 -7.07
C HIS A 117 12.19 -10.56 -6.23
N SER A 118 11.13 -11.04 -5.60
CA SER A 118 11.19 -12.14 -4.64
C SER A 118 11.59 -13.50 -5.26
N MET A 119 11.23 -13.73 -6.52
CA MET A 119 11.53 -14.99 -7.25
C MET A 119 12.73 -14.85 -8.18
N PHE A 120 12.87 -13.71 -8.83
CA PHE A 120 13.93 -13.42 -9.78
C PHE A 120 14.76 -12.24 -9.27
N ARG A 121 15.65 -12.53 -8.32
CA ARG A 121 16.41 -11.50 -7.58
C ARG A 121 17.32 -10.63 -8.43
N GLN A 122 17.64 -11.05 -9.66
CA GLN A 122 18.37 -10.21 -10.62
C GLN A 122 17.57 -8.98 -11.05
N TYR A 123 16.25 -8.99 -10.92
CA TYR A 123 15.43 -7.82 -11.18
C TYR A 123 15.41 -6.92 -9.96
N ALA A 124 15.83 -5.66 -10.15
CA ALA A 124 15.87 -4.66 -9.11
C ALA A 124 16.69 -5.07 -7.87
N ALA A 125 17.76 -5.84 -8.06
CA ALA A 125 18.62 -6.27 -6.96
C ALA A 125 19.11 -5.08 -6.14
N GLY A 126 19.09 -5.21 -4.80
CA GLY A 126 19.49 -4.15 -3.86
C GLY A 126 18.50 -2.99 -3.71
N ARG A 127 17.34 -3.07 -4.33
CA ARG A 127 16.31 -2.03 -4.22
C ARG A 127 15.27 -2.38 -3.14
N PRO A 128 14.64 -1.41 -2.46
CA PRO A 128 14.84 0.04 -2.65
C PRO A 128 16.24 0.51 -2.18
N ASP A 129 16.86 1.36 -2.96
CA ASP A 129 18.15 2.00 -2.66
C ASP A 129 17.98 3.44 -2.14
N ALA A 130 19.09 4.19 -2.01
CA ALA A 130 19.05 5.55 -1.52
C ALA A 130 18.27 6.51 -2.44
N ASP A 131 18.29 6.28 -3.76
CA ASP A 131 17.53 7.08 -4.71
C ASP A 131 16.03 6.80 -4.58
N ASP A 132 15.65 5.54 -4.43
CA ASP A 132 14.28 5.14 -4.17
C ASP A 132 13.77 5.76 -2.87
N ALA A 133 14.57 5.75 -1.81
CA ALA A 133 14.22 6.37 -0.53
C ALA A 133 13.98 7.88 -0.67
N ARG A 134 14.79 8.58 -1.48
CA ARG A 134 14.57 10.01 -1.73
C ARG A 134 13.29 10.27 -2.50
N GLU A 135 12.96 9.47 -3.50
CA GLU A 135 11.72 9.59 -4.25
C GLU A 135 10.49 9.32 -3.37
N LEU A 136 10.56 8.31 -2.52
CA LEU A 136 9.51 7.99 -1.56
C LEU A 136 9.33 9.11 -0.51
N ALA A 137 10.43 9.70 -0.04
CA ALA A 137 10.39 10.83 0.89
C ALA A 137 9.75 12.08 0.23
N ALA A 138 10.06 12.35 -1.03
CA ALA A 138 9.44 13.43 -1.78
C ALA A 138 7.93 13.21 -1.98
N PHE A 139 7.54 11.99 -2.29
CA PHE A 139 6.13 11.59 -2.37
C PHE A 139 5.42 11.77 -1.01
N ALA A 140 6.05 11.35 0.08
CA ALA A 140 5.52 11.52 1.43
C ALA A 140 5.32 13.01 1.79
N GLY A 141 6.22 13.89 1.36
CA GLY A 141 6.08 15.33 1.54
C GLY A 141 4.82 15.87 0.86
N LYS A 142 4.57 15.46 -0.38
CA LYS A 142 3.34 15.82 -1.11
C LYS A 142 2.09 15.24 -0.45
N LEU A 143 2.19 14.03 0.08
CA LEU A 143 1.09 13.40 0.81
C LEU A 143 0.73 14.18 2.08
N ARG A 144 1.73 14.60 2.86
CA ARG A 144 1.49 15.40 4.06
C ARG A 144 0.75 16.70 3.74
N GLU A 145 1.16 17.40 2.69
CA GLU A 145 0.46 18.62 2.23
C GLU A 145 -0.99 18.33 1.87
N LYS A 146 -1.24 17.24 1.15
CA LYS A 146 -2.58 16.82 0.78
C LYS A 146 -3.44 16.46 2.01
N LEU A 147 -2.85 15.74 2.96
CA LEU A 147 -3.54 15.35 4.20
C LEU A 147 -3.88 16.56 5.07
N GLU A 148 -2.96 17.52 5.20
CA GLU A 148 -3.17 18.76 5.94
C GLU A 148 -4.23 19.65 5.31
N GLY A 149 -4.30 19.68 3.96
CA GLY A 149 -5.29 20.43 3.21
C GLY A 149 -6.71 19.88 3.31
N GLY A 150 -6.90 18.68 3.83
CA GLY A 150 -8.22 18.05 3.99
C GLY A 150 -8.94 17.70 2.68
N VAL A 151 -8.27 17.83 1.55
CA VAL A 151 -8.84 17.53 0.24
C VAL A 151 -8.60 16.07 -0.11
N PHE A 152 -9.62 15.24 0.09
CA PHE A 152 -9.62 13.84 -0.31
C PHE A 152 -10.67 13.66 -1.41
N GLY A 153 -10.24 13.79 -2.65
CA GLY A 153 -11.03 13.38 -3.78
C GLY A 153 -10.77 11.90 -4.09
N PRO A 154 -11.68 11.22 -4.79
CA PRO A 154 -11.39 9.89 -5.27
C PRO A 154 -10.17 9.94 -6.19
N ILE A 155 -9.23 9.04 -5.97
CA ILE A 155 -8.10 8.88 -6.89
C ILE A 155 -8.56 8.05 -8.09
N GLU A 156 -8.15 8.48 -9.28
CA GLU A 156 -8.35 7.69 -10.50
C GLU A 156 -7.12 6.79 -10.72
N MET A 157 -7.37 5.49 -10.85
CA MET A 157 -6.33 4.52 -11.17
C MET A 157 -6.47 4.11 -12.63
N PRO A 158 -5.35 3.98 -13.37
CA PRO A 158 -5.40 3.42 -14.71
C PRO A 158 -5.79 1.95 -14.65
N GLY A 159 -6.59 1.51 -15.61
CA GLY A 159 -7.06 0.14 -15.71
C GLY A 159 -8.57 0.01 -15.59
N LYS A 160 -9.05 -1.22 -15.70
CA LYS A 160 -10.47 -1.54 -15.62
C LYS A 160 -10.79 -2.12 -14.25
N HIS A 161 -11.62 -1.42 -13.50
CA HIS A 161 -12.12 -1.90 -12.21
C HIS A 161 -12.96 -3.16 -12.38
N GLY A 162 -12.66 -4.20 -11.62
CA GLY A 162 -13.37 -5.47 -11.65
C GLY A 162 -13.00 -6.41 -12.79
N ASP A 163 -12.17 -5.99 -13.73
CA ASP A 163 -11.75 -6.78 -14.89
C ASP A 163 -10.21 -6.86 -14.90
N TYR A 164 -9.68 -7.68 -14.01
CA TYR A 164 -8.24 -7.78 -13.79
C TYR A 164 -7.60 -8.86 -14.67
N LYS A 165 -6.29 -8.72 -14.86
CA LYS A 165 -5.45 -9.72 -15.50
C LYS A 165 -5.61 -11.08 -14.80
N PRO A 166 -5.83 -12.17 -15.56
CA PRO A 166 -6.00 -13.50 -14.98
C PRO A 166 -4.72 -14.06 -14.32
#